data_79d55e214d7d5065303ec82e1f1e3ce0
#
_entry.id   79d55e214d7d5065303ec82e1f1e3ce0
#
_cell.length_a   1.000
_cell.length_b   1.000
_cell.length_c   1.000
_cell.angle_alpha   90.00
_cell.angle_beta   90.00
_cell.angle_gamma   90.00
#
_symmetry.space_group_name_H-M   'P 1'
#
loop_
_entity.id
_entity.type
_entity.pdbx_description
1 polymer ?
#
loop_
_entity_poly.entity_id
_entity_poly.type
_entity_poly.pdbx_seq_one_letter_code
_entity_poly.pdbx_strand_id
1 'polypeptide(L)'
;MWCRHLAYLVEHTRPDLANATRELSRAMDVANYVHWKELLRVVKYALKTQEKGIVLRPERNQDNISLKLVVDAEFAGNKDTRKSIMGRVIYLNKTPIGWNSKGQGSVTLSSTEAEYVLMSEGMKDLRFIEMCLTYIKIKVDLPMVVLMDNIGAIEMLDSKTGQCKTKTH
;
A
#
# COMPACT_ATOMS: atom_id res chain seq x y z
N MET A 1 20.20 -4.99 12.87
CA MET A 1 20.07 -3.56 13.27
C MET A 1 19.60 -2.67 12.11
N TRP A 2 20.25 -2.62 10.94
CA TRP A 2 19.93 -1.72 9.82
C TRP A 2 18.51 -1.89 9.23
N CYS A 3 18.00 -3.13 9.11
CA CYS A 3 16.64 -3.35 8.58
C CYS A 3 15.56 -2.69 9.45
N ARG A 4 15.74 -2.61 10.76
CA ARG A 4 14.79 -1.91 11.66
C ARG A 4 14.77 -0.40 11.42
N HIS A 5 15.95 0.21 11.18
CA HIS A 5 16.01 1.64 10.87
C HIS A 5 15.38 1.96 9.51
N LEU A 6 15.61 1.10 8.50
CA LEU A 6 14.94 1.23 7.21
C LEU A 6 13.42 1.05 7.34
N ALA A 7 12.97 0.07 8.11
CA ALA A 7 11.54 -0.13 8.37
C ALA A 7 10.90 1.12 9.02
N TYR A 8 11.58 1.72 10.01
CA TYR A 8 11.12 2.97 10.61
C TYR A 8 10.97 4.10 9.58
N LEU A 9 11.95 4.28 8.68
CA LEU A 9 11.85 5.27 7.61
C LEU A 9 10.68 4.97 6.67
N VAL A 10 10.49 3.71 6.31
CA VAL A 10 9.37 3.26 5.47
C VAL A 10 8.03 3.61 6.10
N GLU A 11 7.86 3.30 7.39
CA GLU A 11 6.58 3.50 8.08
C GLU A 11 6.21 4.98 8.24
N HIS A 12 7.19 5.88 8.31
CA HIS A 12 6.92 7.27 8.67
C HIS A 12 7.05 8.26 7.51
N THR A 13 8.06 8.11 6.65
CA THR A 13 8.41 9.16 5.68
C THR A 13 8.83 8.68 4.30
N ARG A 14 9.24 7.41 4.15
CA ARG A 14 9.90 6.91 2.93
C ARG A 14 9.22 5.65 2.37
N PRO A 15 7.99 5.76 1.87
CA PRO A 15 7.28 4.63 1.23
C PRO A 15 8.02 4.05 0.02
N ASP A 16 8.85 4.84 -0.64
CA ASP A 16 9.69 4.42 -1.77
C ASP A 16 10.71 3.32 -1.42
N LEU A 17 11.07 3.18 -0.14
CA LEU A 17 11.95 2.12 0.35
C LEU A 17 11.21 0.84 0.75
N ALA A 18 9.88 0.82 0.74
CA ALA A 18 9.06 -0.26 1.31
C ALA A 18 9.37 -1.63 0.70
N ASN A 19 9.40 -1.72 -0.63
CA ASN A 19 9.65 -2.98 -1.33
C ASN A 19 11.06 -3.54 -1.03
N ALA A 20 12.09 -2.70 -1.16
CA ALA A 20 13.48 -3.10 -0.91
C ALA A 20 13.69 -3.51 0.55
N THR A 21 13.11 -2.77 1.50
CA THR A 21 13.21 -3.08 2.93
C THR A 21 12.50 -4.39 3.26
N ARG A 22 11.34 -4.66 2.66
CA ARG A 22 10.62 -5.92 2.81
C ARG A 22 11.46 -7.11 2.34
N GLU A 23 12.04 -7.04 1.13
CA GLU A 23 12.87 -8.13 0.59
C GLU A 23 14.10 -8.39 1.47
N LEU A 24 14.79 -7.35 1.91
CA LEU A 24 15.92 -7.49 2.83
C LEU A 24 15.51 -8.09 4.18
N SER A 25 14.35 -7.71 4.71
CA SER A 25 13.85 -8.23 5.98
C SER A 25 13.53 -9.74 5.90
N ARG A 26 13.04 -10.21 4.75
CA ARG A 26 12.78 -11.65 4.52
C ARG A 26 14.06 -12.49 4.47
N ALA A 27 15.15 -11.91 4.02
CA ALA A 27 16.44 -12.61 3.89
C ALA A 27 17.28 -12.58 5.18
N MET A 28 16.79 -11.99 6.27
CA MET A 28 17.62 -11.79 7.49
C MET A 28 18.16 -13.08 8.09
N ASP A 29 17.36 -14.14 8.10
CA ASP A 29 17.75 -15.42 8.73
C ASP A 29 18.75 -16.23 7.86
N VAL A 30 18.78 -15.94 6.55
CA VAL A 30 19.66 -16.61 5.56
C VAL A 30 20.55 -15.59 4.85
N ALA A 31 20.88 -14.50 5.53
CA ALA A 31 21.63 -13.41 4.95
C ALA A 31 23.01 -13.85 4.44
N ASN A 32 23.36 -13.42 3.25
CA ASN A 32 24.64 -13.67 2.61
C ASN A 32 25.26 -12.37 2.06
N TYR A 33 26.41 -12.48 1.41
CA TYR A 33 27.14 -11.33 0.86
C TYR A 33 26.33 -10.55 -0.20
N VAL A 34 25.47 -11.20 -0.95
CA VAL A 34 24.61 -10.54 -1.94
C VAL A 34 23.60 -9.64 -1.22
N HIS A 35 22.94 -10.16 -0.18
CA HIS A 35 22.00 -9.38 0.64
C HIS A 35 22.68 -8.20 1.33
N TRP A 36 23.96 -8.36 1.75
CA TRP A 36 24.75 -7.26 2.29
C TRP A 36 24.98 -6.14 1.25
N LYS A 37 25.33 -6.49 0.02
CA LYS A 37 25.48 -5.51 -1.07
C LYS A 37 24.18 -4.76 -1.35
N GLU A 38 23.04 -5.48 -1.40
CA GLU A 38 21.74 -4.85 -1.61
C GLU A 38 21.36 -3.93 -0.44
N LEU A 39 21.64 -4.33 0.80
CA LEU A 39 21.44 -3.45 1.96
C LEU A 39 22.25 -2.16 1.84
N LEU A 40 23.54 -2.26 1.48
CA LEU A 40 24.37 -1.07 1.26
C LEU A 40 23.85 -0.18 0.14
N ARG A 41 23.29 -0.78 -0.93
CA ARG A 41 22.66 -0.05 -2.04
C ARG A 41 21.46 0.75 -1.56
N VAL A 42 20.57 0.14 -0.77
CA VAL A 42 19.39 0.80 -0.20
C VAL A 42 19.80 1.93 0.75
N VAL A 43 20.77 1.68 1.64
CA VAL A 43 21.30 2.73 2.55
C VAL A 43 21.91 3.89 1.77
N LYS A 44 22.73 3.62 0.75
CA LYS A 44 23.29 4.67 -0.11
C LYS A 44 22.22 5.47 -0.84
N TYR A 45 21.16 4.80 -1.31
CA TYR A 45 20.02 5.49 -1.93
C TYR A 45 19.32 6.39 -0.91
N ALA A 46 19.01 5.89 0.29
CA ALA A 46 18.38 6.67 1.34
C ALA A 46 19.21 7.92 1.70
N LEU A 47 20.53 7.77 1.85
CA LEU A 47 21.43 8.89 2.14
C LEU A 47 21.52 9.91 0.99
N LYS A 48 21.59 9.44 -0.25
CA LYS A 48 21.62 10.33 -1.43
C LYS A 48 20.31 11.08 -1.66
N THR A 49 19.23 10.59 -1.11
CA THR A 49 17.88 11.12 -1.28
C THR A 49 17.25 11.54 0.06
N GLN A 50 18.08 11.98 1.02
CA GLN A 50 17.62 12.36 2.35
C GLN A 50 16.60 13.51 2.35
N GLU A 51 16.62 14.36 1.33
CA GLU A 51 15.66 15.45 1.14
C GLU A 51 14.28 14.97 0.63
N LYS A 52 14.16 13.69 0.21
CA LYS A 52 12.87 13.13 -0.19
C LYS A 52 12.03 12.78 1.03
N GLY A 53 10.77 13.10 0.95
CA GLY A 53 9.79 12.79 1.98
C GLY A 53 8.38 12.96 1.46
N ILE A 54 7.40 12.81 2.34
CA ILE A 54 6.01 13.04 2.01
C ILE A 54 5.70 14.52 2.15
N VAL A 55 5.12 15.08 1.11
CA VAL A 55 4.65 16.47 1.13
C VAL A 55 3.20 16.50 1.57
N LEU A 56 2.95 17.02 2.75
CA LEU A 56 1.61 17.28 3.25
C LEU A 56 1.12 18.62 2.68
N ARG A 57 0.12 18.56 1.80
CA ARG A 57 -0.48 19.75 1.20
C ARG A 57 -1.88 19.98 1.77
N PRO A 58 -2.07 20.96 2.65
CA PRO A 58 -3.41 21.33 3.08
C PRO A 58 -4.19 21.91 1.90
N GLU A 59 -5.34 21.34 1.58
CA GLU A 59 -6.28 21.96 0.65
C GLU A 59 -7.11 22.98 1.43
N ARG A 60 -6.83 24.26 1.18
CA ARG A 60 -7.66 25.36 1.70
C ARG A 60 -8.98 25.33 0.95
N ASN A 61 -10.11 25.33 1.62
CA ASN A 61 -11.47 25.43 1.08
C ASN A 61 -12.18 24.12 0.70
N GLN A 62 -11.89 23.00 1.35
CA GLN A 62 -12.78 21.86 1.29
C GLN A 62 -13.45 21.63 2.64
N ASP A 63 -14.78 21.74 2.66
CA ASP A 63 -15.59 21.46 3.87
C ASP A 63 -15.61 19.96 4.20
N ASN A 64 -15.30 19.13 3.21
CA ASN A 64 -15.29 17.67 3.32
C ASN A 64 -13.93 17.10 2.92
N ILE A 65 -13.63 15.92 3.45
CA ILE A 65 -12.41 15.19 3.17
C ILE A 65 -12.72 14.01 2.24
N SER A 66 -11.95 13.85 1.17
CA SER A 66 -12.03 12.67 0.32
C SER A 66 -11.01 11.61 0.77
N LEU A 67 -11.48 10.36 0.88
CA LEU A 67 -10.63 9.20 1.11
C LEU A 67 -10.53 8.38 -0.18
N LYS A 68 -9.29 7.99 -0.51
CA LYS A 68 -9.00 7.19 -1.68
C LYS A 68 -8.02 6.07 -1.33
N LEU A 69 -8.33 4.86 -1.75
CA LEU A 69 -7.46 3.69 -1.67
C LEU A 69 -6.93 3.37 -3.07
N VAL A 70 -5.63 3.17 -3.20
CA VAL A 70 -4.99 2.63 -4.39
C VAL A 70 -4.39 1.28 -4.03
N VAL A 71 -4.69 0.25 -4.80
CA VAL A 71 -4.20 -1.11 -4.60
C VAL A 71 -3.57 -1.65 -5.87
N ASP A 72 -2.52 -2.45 -5.68
CA ASP A 72 -1.81 -3.15 -6.75
C ASP A 72 -1.25 -4.46 -6.19
N ALA A 73 -1.45 -5.58 -6.89
CA ALA A 73 -0.99 -6.89 -6.46
C ALA A 73 -0.17 -7.58 -7.55
N GLU A 74 1.10 -7.80 -7.28
CA GLU A 74 1.96 -8.64 -8.13
C GLU A 74 1.70 -10.11 -7.84
N PHE A 75 0.95 -10.78 -8.75
CA PHE A 75 0.63 -12.20 -8.63
C PHE A 75 1.88 -13.07 -8.63
N ALA A 76 1.99 -13.97 -7.64
CA ALA A 76 3.11 -14.89 -7.48
C ALA A 76 4.49 -14.20 -7.54
N GLY A 77 4.59 -12.92 -7.14
CA GLY A 77 5.81 -12.12 -7.22
C GLY A 77 6.96 -12.68 -6.37
N ASN A 78 6.65 -13.48 -5.37
CA ASN A 78 7.67 -14.23 -4.64
C ASN A 78 8.01 -15.54 -5.37
N LYS A 79 9.20 -15.61 -5.94
CA LYS A 79 9.66 -16.77 -6.74
C LYS A 79 9.76 -18.07 -5.94
N ASP A 80 10.08 -17.99 -4.64
CA ASP A 80 10.30 -19.16 -3.78
C ASP A 80 8.98 -19.72 -3.23
N THR A 81 8.12 -18.85 -2.76
CA THR A 81 6.85 -19.25 -2.11
C THR A 81 5.62 -19.11 -2.99
N ARG A 82 5.75 -18.55 -4.18
CA ARG A 82 4.66 -18.26 -5.12
C ARG A 82 3.54 -17.40 -4.52
N LYS A 83 3.83 -16.71 -3.44
CA LYS A 83 2.90 -15.76 -2.81
C LYS A 83 2.91 -14.44 -3.55
N SER A 84 1.75 -13.83 -3.65
CA SER A 84 1.58 -12.51 -4.24
C SER A 84 2.14 -11.41 -3.33
N ILE A 85 2.61 -10.35 -3.94
CA ILE A 85 3.08 -9.15 -3.25
C ILE A 85 1.98 -8.11 -3.36
N MET A 86 1.57 -7.58 -2.24
CA MET A 86 0.49 -6.62 -2.14
C MET A 86 1.04 -5.23 -1.83
N GLY A 87 0.66 -4.25 -2.66
CA GLY A 87 0.91 -2.84 -2.42
C GLY A 87 -0.41 -2.08 -2.22
N ARG A 88 -0.49 -1.21 -1.22
CA ARG A 88 -1.62 -0.32 -1.04
C ARG A 88 -1.19 1.04 -0.51
N VAL A 89 -1.91 2.07 -0.96
CA VAL A 89 -1.71 3.45 -0.48
C VAL A 89 -3.08 4.08 -0.22
N ILE A 90 -3.23 4.68 0.95
CA ILE A 90 -4.42 5.43 1.32
C ILE A 90 -4.11 6.91 1.25
N TYR A 91 -4.95 7.63 0.55
CA TYR A 91 -4.87 9.08 0.42
C TYR A 91 -6.01 9.76 1.17
N LEU A 92 -5.67 10.81 1.87
CA LEU A 92 -6.59 11.81 2.39
C LEU A 92 -6.45 13.05 1.50
N ASN A 93 -7.47 13.31 0.70
CA ASN A 93 -7.40 14.24 -0.42
C ASN A 93 -6.28 13.84 -1.39
N LYS A 94 -5.23 14.66 -1.52
CA LYS A 94 -4.05 14.39 -2.36
C LYS A 94 -2.83 13.91 -1.58
N THR A 95 -2.96 13.78 -0.27
CA THR A 95 -1.84 13.43 0.62
C THR A 95 -1.89 11.94 0.97
N PRO A 96 -0.82 11.17 0.73
CA PRO A 96 -0.72 9.81 1.21
C PRO A 96 -0.58 9.83 2.74
N ILE A 97 -1.47 9.11 3.44
CA ILE A 97 -1.48 9.01 4.90
C ILE A 97 -1.22 7.61 5.44
N GLY A 98 -1.30 6.60 4.57
CA GLY A 98 -1.02 5.22 4.91
C GLY A 98 -0.55 4.44 3.69
N TRP A 99 0.40 3.55 3.88
CA TRP A 99 0.91 2.68 2.82
C TRP A 99 1.38 1.36 3.41
N ASN A 100 1.36 0.32 2.58
CA ASN A 100 1.86 -0.98 2.97
C ASN A 100 2.41 -1.71 1.74
N SER A 101 3.49 -2.46 1.93
CA SER A 101 3.99 -3.43 0.97
C SER A 101 4.26 -4.73 1.71
N LYS A 102 3.42 -5.75 1.48
CA LYS A 102 3.43 -7.00 2.24
C LYS A 102 3.28 -8.20 1.31
N GLY A 103 3.97 -9.29 1.62
CA GLY A 103 3.67 -10.59 1.02
C GLY A 103 2.32 -11.11 1.52
N GLN A 104 1.51 -11.67 0.63
CA GLN A 104 0.23 -12.25 0.98
C GLN A 104 0.40 -13.44 1.95
N GLY A 105 -0.47 -13.56 2.93
CA GLY A 105 -0.41 -14.66 3.91
C GLY A 105 -0.71 -16.03 3.30
N SER A 106 -1.69 -16.08 2.38
CA SER A 106 -2.10 -17.28 1.63
C SER A 106 -1.58 -17.25 0.19
N VAL A 107 -1.49 -18.42 -0.43
CA VAL A 107 -1.28 -18.54 -1.87
C VAL A 107 -2.64 -18.34 -2.54
N THR A 108 -2.72 -17.42 -3.49
CA THR A 108 -3.90 -17.20 -4.33
C THR A 108 -3.78 -17.98 -5.64
N LEU A 109 -4.90 -18.41 -6.18
CA LEU A 109 -4.94 -19.21 -7.41
C LEU A 109 -4.91 -18.34 -8.68
N SER A 110 -5.21 -17.06 -8.56
CA SER A 110 -5.22 -16.12 -9.69
C SER A 110 -4.82 -14.70 -9.27
N SER A 111 -4.47 -13.87 -10.24
CA SER A 111 -4.23 -12.43 -10.04
C SER A 111 -5.50 -11.73 -9.52
N THR A 112 -6.65 -12.07 -10.08
CA THR A 112 -7.96 -11.54 -9.68
C THR A 112 -8.26 -11.81 -8.20
N GLU A 113 -7.98 -13.02 -7.72
CA GLU A 113 -8.14 -13.37 -6.31
C GLU A 113 -7.18 -12.58 -5.43
N ALA A 114 -5.91 -12.43 -5.84
CA ALA A 114 -4.91 -11.66 -5.10
C ALA A 114 -5.34 -10.20 -4.93
N GLU A 115 -5.82 -9.58 -6.00
CA GLU A 115 -6.35 -8.22 -6.01
C GLU A 115 -7.59 -8.08 -5.12
N TYR A 116 -8.53 -9.03 -5.21
CA TYR A 116 -9.73 -9.03 -4.39
C TYR A 116 -9.40 -9.07 -2.88
N VAL A 117 -8.48 -9.95 -2.49
CA VAL A 117 -8.02 -10.06 -1.09
C VAL A 117 -7.37 -8.76 -0.64
N LEU A 118 -6.47 -8.18 -1.47
CA LEU A 118 -5.79 -6.92 -1.18
C LEU A 118 -6.79 -5.78 -1.00
N MET A 119 -7.76 -5.67 -1.91
CA MET A 119 -8.79 -4.67 -1.82
C MET A 119 -9.62 -4.83 -0.53
N SER A 120 -10.00 -6.05 -0.19
CA SER A 120 -10.76 -6.33 1.04
C SER A 120 -10.00 -5.89 2.30
N GLU A 121 -8.68 -6.13 2.36
CA GLU A 121 -7.83 -5.65 3.46
C GLU A 121 -7.72 -4.11 3.45
N GLY A 122 -7.51 -3.52 2.30
CA GLY A 122 -7.42 -2.06 2.17
C GLY A 122 -8.71 -1.33 2.54
N MET A 123 -9.85 -1.93 2.21
CA MET A 123 -11.17 -1.40 2.59
C MET A 123 -11.40 -1.39 4.11
N LYS A 124 -10.86 -2.37 4.85
CA LYS A 124 -10.92 -2.37 6.32
C LYS A 124 -10.16 -1.18 6.90
N ASP A 125 -8.95 -0.93 6.39
CA ASP A 125 -8.15 0.22 6.82
C ASP A 125 -8.84 1.55 6.47
N LEU A 126 -9.38 1.65 5.24
CA LEU A 126 -10.09 2.83 4.78
C LEU A 126 -11.31 3.13 5.66
N ARG A 127 -12.07 2.09 5.99
CA ARG A 127 -13.24 2.18 6.87
C ARG A 127 -12.85 2.59 8.29
N PHE A 128 -11.75 2.07 8.80
CA PHE A 128 -11.22 2.46 10.10
C PHE A 128 -10.89 3.96 10.15
N ILE A 129 -10.22 4.47 9.10
CA ILE A 129 -9.89 5.90 9.01
C ILE A 129 -11.16 6.75 8.94
N GLU A 130 -12.14 6.35 8.13
CA GLU A 130 -13.44 7.03 8.04
C GLU A 130 -14.13 7.09 9.41
N MET A 131 -14.14 5.98 10.16
CA MET A 131 -14.72 5.95 11.51
C MET A 131 -13.99 6.92 12.46
N CYS A 132 -12.65 6.97 12.41
CA CYS A 132 -11.86 7.90 13.22
C CYS A 132 -12.20 9.36 12.88
N LEU A 133 -12.26 9.70 11.59
CA LEU A 133 -12.61 11.05 11.12
C LEU A 133 -14.04 11.45 11.55
N THR A 134 -14.98 10.54 11.40
CA THR A 134 -16.37 10.72 11.82
C THR A 134 -16.48 10.95 13.33
N TYR A 135 -15.72 10.19 14.13
CA TYR A 135 -15.69 10.35 15.58
C TYR A 135 -15.23 11.75 16.00
N ILE A 136 -14.24 12.31 15.32
CA ILE A 136 -13.80 13.71 15.55
C ILE A 136 -14.61 14.74 14.78
N LYS A 137 -15.79 14.35 14.25
CA LYS A 137 -16.76 15.20 13.55
C LYS A 137 -16.25 15.82 12.25
N ILE A 138 -15.30 15.19 11.59
CA ILE A 138 -14.87 15.56 10.24
C ILE A 138 -15.72 14.80 9.23
N LYS A 139 -16.31 15.52 8.28
CA LYS A 139 -17.12 14.93 7.21
C LYS A 139 -16.24 14.31 6.13
N VAL A 140 -16.56 13.08 5.77
CA VAL A 140 -15.91 12.34 4.67
C VAL A 140 -16.85 12.32 3.48
N ASP A 141 -16.33 12.60 2.29
CA ASP A 141 -17.06 12.48 1.03
C ASP A 141 -17.36 11.01 0.72
N LEU A 142 -18.61 10.73 0.42
CA LEU A 142 -19.06 9.40 0.01
C LEU A 142 -19.58 9.41 -1.43
N PRO A 143 -19.40 8.34 -2.19
CA PRO A 143 -18.68 7.12 -1.84
C PRO A 143 -17.15 7.30 -1.83
N MET A 144 -16.45 6.59 -0.94
CA MET A 144 -14.99 6.52 -0.98
C MET A 144 -14.52 5.84 -2.27
N VAL A 145 -13.39 6.28 -2.81
CA VAL A 145 -12.87 5.81 -4.09
C VAL A 145 -11.82 4.72 -3.89
N VAL A 146 -11.96 3.59 -4.60
CA VAL A 146 -10.94 2.55 -4.69
C VAL A 146 -10.45 2.48 -6.13
N LEU A 147 -9.14 2.55 -6.32
CA LEU A 147 -8.48 2.39 -7.62
C LEU A 147 -7.72 1.07 -7.63
N MET A 148 -7.97 0.27 -8.63
CA MET A 148 -7.27 -0.99 -8.94
C MET A 148 -7.19 -1.15 -10.46
N ASP A 149 -6.21 -1.88 -10.94
CA ASP A 149 -5.96 -2.06 -12.38
C ASP A 149 -6.54 -3.36 -12.94
N ASN A 150 -6.94 -4.31 -12.08
CA ASN A 150 -7.47 -5.61 -12.51
C ASN A 150 -8.98 -5.56 -12.81
N ILE A 151 -9.34 -5.54 -14.08
CA ILE A 151 -10.73 -5.50 -14.56
C ILE A 151 -11.52 -6.70 -14.02
N GLY A 152 -10.95 -7.91 -14.00
CA GLY A 152 -11.63 -9.10 -13.50
C GLY A 152 -12.01 -9.01 -12.02
N ALA A 153 -11.15 -8.39 -11.18
CA ALA A 153 -11.48 -8.13 -9.78
C ALA A 153 -12.60 -7.09 -9.63
N ILE A 154 -12.62 -6.09 -10.50
CA ILE A 154 -13.68 -5.08 -10.56
C ILE A 154 -15.03 -5.72 -10.92
N GLU A 155 -15.07 -6.56 -11.96
CA GLU A 155 -16.29 -7.26 -12.41
C GLU A 155 -16.84 -8.20 -11.32
N MET A 156 -15.96 -8.89 -10.58
CA MET A 156 -16.37 -9.72 -9.44
C MET A 156 -17.06 -8.91 -8.34
N LEU A 157 -16.66 -7.66 -8.15
CA LEU A 157 -17.27 -6.76 -7.17
C LEU A 157 -18.62 -6.25 -7.64
N ASP A 158 -18.72 -5.80 -8.87
CA ASP A 158 -19.97 -5.29 -9.45
C ASP A 158 -21.06 -6.35 -9.48
N SER A 159 -20.70 -7.61 -9.78
CA SER A 159 -21.65 -8.73 -9.79
C SER A 159 -22.24 -9.05 -8.40
N LYS A 160 -21.51 -8.75 -7.31
CA LYS A 160 -21.94 -9.05 -5.94
C LYS A 160 -22.60 -7.87 -5.21
N THR A 161 -22.27 -6.64 -5.59
CA THR A 161 -22.66 -5.45 -4.82
C THR A 161 -23.61 -4.52 -5.56
N GLY A 162 -23.77 -4.65 -6.88
CA GLY A 162 -24.73 -3.87 -7.68
C GLY A 162 -24.49 -2.36 -7.73
N GLN A 163 -23.48 -1.81 -7.08
CA GLN A 163 -23.21 -0.36 -7.03
C GLN A 163 -21.74 0.01 -6.75
N CYS A 164 -20.78 -0.59 -7.40
CA CYS A 164 -19.40 -0.09 -7.31
C CYS A 164 -19.09 0.78 -8.54
N LYS A 165 -18.90 2.09 -8.34
CA LYS A 165 -18.40 2.98 -9.39
C LYS A 165 -16.88 2.86 -9.43
N THR A 166 -16.37 1.97 -10.27
CA THR A 166 -14.94 1.84 -10.57
C THR A 166 -14.56 2.77 -11.71
N LYS A 167 -13.46 3.46 -11.59
CA LYS A 167 -12.82 4.19 -12.68
C LYS A 167 -11.57 3.44 -13.10
N THR A 168 -11.58 2.90 -14.31
CA THR A 168 -10.38 2.46 -15.02
C THR A 168 -9.62 3.69 -15.51
N HIS A 169 -8.32 3.73 -15.32
CA HIS A 169 -7.41 4.68 -15.95
C HIS A 169 -6.83 4.09 -17.23
#